data_81906ec8afbea75a83ccdbb9418c3c2c
#
_entry.id   81906ec8afbea75a83ccdbb9418c3c2c
#
_cell.length_a   1.000
_cell.length_b   1.000
_cell.length_c   1.000
_cell.angle_alpha   90.00
_cell.angle_beta   90.00
_cell.angle_gamma   90.00
#
_symmetry.space_group_name_H-M   'P 1'
#
loop_
_entity.id
_entity.type
_entity.pdbx_description
1 polymer ?
#
loop_
_entity_poly.entity_id
_entity_poly.type
_entity_poly.pdbx_seq_one_letter_code
_entity_poly.pdbx_strand_id
1 'polypeptide(L)'
;MRQIKCPDCNEKCIKHGVLKSGSQRWFCKHCKVAFTVKINNLSKELSLFLNWLFSTDIQANMPGKGRTFRRKTAKFWSIWPLPPKVEEVHDVVYLDGIYLARNLCVLICCNDTHVLGWYVCRYEHARAWQCLMERIAEPKVVVSDGANGLPKALRKVWPHSSHQRCLFHIFCQVRRYTTSRPKTLAGKDLYCL
;
A
#
# COMPACT_ATOMS: atom_id res chain seq x y z
N MET A 1 6.98 -19.74 -34.69
CA MET A 1 8.04 -18.83 -34.17
C MET A 1 7.59 -17.38 -34.35
N ARG A 2 7.69 -16.53 -33.32
CA ARG A 2 7.32 -15.11 -33.41
C ARG A 2 8.35 -14.36 -34.27
N GLN A 3 7.92 -13.80 -35.40
CA GLN A 3 8.79 -13.11 -36.33
C GLN A 3 9.08 -11.69 -35.77
N ILE A 4 10.35 -11.35 -35.60
CA ILE A 4 10.75 -10.01 -35.07
C ILE A 4 10.83 -9.03 -36.24
N LYS A 5 10.19 -7.88 -36.06
CA LYS A 5 10.15 -6.79 -37.05
C LYS A 5 11.00 -5.60 -36.55
N CYS A 6 11.52 -4.83 -37.48
CA CYS A 6 12.27 -3.61 -37.19
C CYS A 6 11.37 -2.55 -36.55
N PRO A 7 11.81 -1.89 -35.49
CA PRO A 7 11.03 -0.82 -34.85
C PRO A 7 10.87 0.41 -35.76
N ASP A 8 11.79 0.65 -36.72
CA ASP A 8 11.81 1.86 -37.54
C ASP A 8 11.05 1.69 -38.85
N CYS A 9 11.24 0.54 -39.56
CA CYS A 9 10.66 0.32 -40.90
C CYS A 9 9.69 -0.85 -40.98
N ASN A 10 9.46 -1.57 -39.88
CA ASN A 10 8.56 -2.72 -39.75
C ASN A 10 8.96 -3.95 -40.62
N GLU A 11 10.12 -3.93 -41.29
CA GLU A 11 10.68 -5.04 -42.07
C GLU A 11 11.14 -6.19 -41.19
N LYS A 12 11.16 -7.39 -41.75
CA LYS A 12 11.61 -8.61 -41.06
C LYS A 12 13.09 -8.53 -40.73
N CYS A 13 13.43 -8.85 -39.49
CA CYS A 13 14.80 -8.85 -39.00
C CYS A 13 15.37 -10.26 -38.89
N ILE A 14 16.68 -10.37 -39.06
CA ILE A 14 17.45 -11.61 -38.92
C ILE A 14 18.20 -11.64 -37.60
N LYS A 15 18.51 -12.83 -37.09
CA LYS A 15 19.37 -12.99 -35.91
C LYS A 15 20.79 -12.49 -36.23
N HIS A 16 21.38 -11.72 -35.32
CA HIS A 16 22.71 -11.10 -35.49
C HIS A 16 23.55 -11.24 -34.21
N GLY A 17 23.84 -12.47 -33.85
CA GLY A 17 24.65 -12.80 -32.68
C GLY A 17 23.91 -12.61 -31.35
N VAL A 18 24.63 -12.83 -30.25
CA VAL A 18 24.14 -12.76 -28.88
C VAL A 18 25.05 -11.82 -28.10
N LEU A 19 24.47 -10.97 -27.22
CA LEU A 19 25.24 -10.13 -26.34
C LEU A 19 25.89 -10.94 -25.20
N LYS A 20 26.90 -10.38 -24.52
CA LYS A 20 27.49 -10.97 -23.30
C LYS A 20 26.43 -11.25 -22.20
N SER A 21 25.31 -10.53 -22.20
CA SER A 21 24.17 -10.74 -21.31
C SER A 21 23.25 -11.91 -21.69
N GLY A 22 23.56 -12.66 -22.77
CA GLY A 22 22.71 -13.73 -23.30
C GLY A 22 21.54 -13.23 -24.16
N SER A 23 21.39 -11.93 -24.38
CA SER A 23 20.29 -11.38 -25.16
C SER A 23 20.53 -11.50 -26.66
N GLN A 24 19.56 -12.01 -27.41
CA GLN A 24 19.62 -12.13 -28.88
C GLN A 24 19.61 -10.73 -29.52
N ARG A 25 20.60 -10.42 -30.36
CA ARG A 25 20.59 -9.26 -31.26
C ARG A 25 19.87 -9.60 -32.56
N TRP A 26 19.19 -8.61 -33.09
CA TRP A 26 18.47 -8.64 -34.35
C TRP A 26 19.01 -7.55 -35.27
N PHE A 27 19.05 -7.83 -36.56
CA PHE A 27 19.56 -6.90 -37.57
C PHE A 27 18.50 -6.68 -38.65
N CYS A 28 18.21 -5.43 -38.95
CA CYS A 28 17.41 -5.04 -40.08
C CYS A 28 18.29 -4.83 -41.33
N LYS A 29 18.05 -5.61 -42.35
CA LYS A 29 18.81 -5.48 -43.63
C LYS A 29 18.48 -4.17 -44.38
N HIS A 30 17.29 -3.65 -44.22
CA HIS A 30 16.83 -2.41 -44.85
C HIS A 30 17.43 -1.18 -44.18
N CYS A 31 17.20 -1.00 -42.88
CA CYS A 31 17.71 0.16 -42.15
C CYS A 31 19.18 0.06 -41.71
N LYS A 32 19.83 -1.11 -41.91
CA LYS A 32 21.21 -1.40 -41.45
C LYS A 32 21.41 -1.23 -39.93
N VAL A 33 20.34 -1.32 -39.14
CA VAL A 33 20.36 -1.14 -37.68
C VAL A 33 20.32 -2.49 -36.98
N ALA A 34 21.15 -2.63 -35.91
CA ALA A 34 21.13 -3.77 -35.02
C ALA A 34 20.53 -3.38 -33.68
N PHE A 35 19.62 -4.18 -33.14
CA PHE A 35 18.93 -3.92 -31.87
C PHE A 35 18.68 -5.21 -31.10
N THR A 36 18.29 -5.04 -29.84
CA THR A 36 17.80 -6.15 -29.00
C THR A 36 16.35 -5.89 -28.62
N VAL A 37 15.54 -6.95 -28.62
CA VAL A 37 14.16 -6.85 -28.14
C VAL A 37 14.18 -6.72 -26.62
N LYS A 38 13.72 -5.60 -26.10
CA LYS A 38 13.50 -5.43 -24.66
C LYS A 38 12.33 -6.29 -24.25
N ILE A 39 12.59 -7.29 -23.40
CA ILE A 39 11.54 -8.12 -22.81
C ILE A 39 10.82 -7.27 -21.77
N ASN A 40 9.53 -7.01 -21.99
CA ASN A 40 8.72 -6.36 -20.98
C ASN A 40 8.35 -7.39 -19.90
N ASN A 41 8.99 -7.28 -18.74
CA ASN A 41 8.74 -8.15 -17.60
C ASN A 41 7.65 -7.58 -16.64
N LEU A 42 6.95 -6.52 -17.05
CA LEU A 42 6.01 -5.82 -16.19
C LEU A 42 4.94 -6.76 -15.61
N SER A 43 4.32 -7.59 -16.45
CA SER A 43 3.30 -8.55 -16.03
C SER A 43 3.84 -9.57 -15.02
N LYS A 44 5.06 -10.08 -15.23
CA LYS A 44 5.70 -11.02 -14.31
C LYS A 44 6.04 -10.36 -12.98
N GLU A 45 6.54 -9.12 -13.02
CA GLU A 45 6.85 -8.35 -11.81
C GLU A 45 5.58 -7.97 -11.03
N LEU A 46 4.49 -7.63 -11.74
CA LEU A 46 3.19 -7.37 -11.12
C LEU A 46 2.63 -8.63 -10.47
N SER A 47 2.63 -9.76 -11.17
CA SER A 47 2.18 -11.05 -10.60
C SER A 47 2.99 -11.41 -9.35
N LEU A 48 4.31 -11.23 -9.39
CA LEU A 48 5.17 -11.48 -8.23
C LEU A 48 4.82 -10.54 -7.06
N PHE A 49 4.52 -9.27 -7.34
CA PHE A 49 4.09 -8.30 -6.35
C PHE A 49 2.75 -8.68 -5.72
N LEU A 50 1.74 -9.00 -6.53
CA LEU A 50 0.39 -9.37 -6.05
C LEU A 50 0.43 -10.67 -5.24
N ASN A 51 1.15 -11.70 -5.73
CA ASN A 51 1.30 -12.96 -5.01
C ASN A 51 1.93 -12.74 -3.63
N TRP A 52 2.99 -11.92 -3.53
CA TRP A 52 3.57 -11.58 -2.24
C TRP A 52 2.61 -10.75 -1.37
N LEU A 53 1.90 -9.77 -1.95
CA LEU A 53 1.02 -8.86 -1.23
C LEU A 53 -0.09 -9.61 -0.49
N PHE A 54 -0.66 -10.64 -1.14
CA PHE A 54 -1.73 -11.47 -0.60
C PHE A 54 -1.24 -12.75 0.09
N SER A 55 0.09 -12.92 0.25
CA SER A 55 0.67 -14.06 0.96
C SER A 55 1.00 -13.72 2.42
N THR A 56 1.41 -14.74 3.16
CA THR A 56 1.98 -14.61 4.51
C THR A 56 3.51 -14.43 4.49
N ASP A 57 4.14 -14.44 3.31
CA ASP A 57 5.58 -14.38 3.16
C ASP A 57 6.17 -13.04 3.63
N ILE A 58 7.30 -13.14 4.31
CA ILE A 58 8.07 -11.94 4.66
C ILE A 58 8.90 -11.48 3.45
N GLN A 59 9.12 -10.17 3.36
CA GLN A 59 9.86 -9.58 2.23
C GLN A 59 11.30 -10.08 2.11
N ALA A 60 11.93 -10.53 3.21
CA ALA A 60 13.27 -11.10 3.22
C ALA A 60 13.39 -12.40 2.39
N ASN A 61 12.30 -13.16 2.25
CA ASN A 61 12.24 -14.40 1.48
C ASN A 61 12.14 -14.14 -0.04
N MET A 62 11.87 -12.89 -0.44
CA MET A 62 11.75 -12.52 -1.84
C MET A 62 13.11 -12.40 -2.54
N PRO A 63 13.16 -12.45 -3.89
CA PRO A 63 14.39 -12.39 -4.67
C PRO A 63 15.35 -11.27 -4.22
N GLY A 64 16.63 -11.62 -4.07
CA GLY A 64 17.68 -10.73 -3.60
C GLY A 64 17.52 -10.30 -2.14
N LYS A 65 17.06 -11.23 -1.26
CA LYS A 65 16.77 -10.96 0.15
C LYS A 65 15.86 -9.73 0.32
N GLY A 66 14.88 -9.59 -0.56
CA GLY A 66 13.91 -8.50 -0.61
C GLY A 66 14.41 -7.18 -1.25
N ARG A 67 15.71 -6.96 -1.41
CA ARG A 67 16.24 -5.72 -2.01
C ARG A 67 15.88 -5.59 -3.50
N THR A 68 16.13 -6.63 -4.27
CA THR A 68 15.79 -6.68 -5.71
C THR A 68 14.28 -6.63 -5.90
N PHE A 69 13.54 -7.36 -5.07
CA PHE A 69 12.08 -7.35 -5.06
C PHE A 69 11.55 -5.93 -4.84
N ARG A 70 11.94 -5.23 -3.75
CA ARG A 70 11.50 -3.85 -3.48
C ARG A 70 11.73 -2.91 -4.65
N ARG A 71 12.97 -2.94 -5.23
CA ARG A 71 13.32 -2.06 -6.36
C ARG A 71 12.44 -2.30 -7.58
N LYS A 72 12.12 -3.56 -7.90
CA LYS A 72 11.29 -3.92 -9.05
C LYS A 72 9.81 -3.63 -8.84
N THR A 73 9.33 -3.74 -7.61
CA THR A 73 7.90 -3.68 -7.28
C THR A 73 7.46 -2.33 -6.71
N ALA A 74 8.38 -1.42 -6.39
CA ALA A 74 8.06 -0.11 -5.82
C ALA A 74 7.00 0.68 -6.62
N LYS A 75 7.07 0.60 -7.95
CA LYS A 75 6.12 1.26 -8.88
C LYS A 75 4.68 0.75 -8.75
N PHE A 76 4.48 -0.47 -8.23
CA PHE A 76 3.13 -1.04 -8.12
C PHE A 76 2.36 -0.54 -6.90
N TRP A 77 3.00 0.16 -5.96
CA TRP A 77 2.28 0.81 -4.89
C TRP A 77 1.43 2.00 -5.36
N SER A 78 1.70 2.53 -6.55
CA SER A 78 0.95 3.64 -7.15
C SER A 78 -0.14 3.23 -8.15
N ILE A 79 -0.41 1.92 -8.30
CA ILE A 79 -1.49 1.44 -9.20
C ILE A 79 -2.90 1.56 -8.59
N TRP A 80 -2.98 1.78 -7.27
CA TRP A 80 -4.25 1.87 -6.56
C TRP A 80 -4.97 3.17 -6.92
N PRO A 81 -6.29 3.13 -7.10
CA PRO A 81 -7.05 4.34 -7.33
C PRO A 81 -6.90 5.28 -6.13
N LEU A 82 -6.63 6.54 -6.41
CA LEU A 82 -6.63 7.58 -5.38
C LEU A 82 -8.06 8.06 -5.16
N PRO A 83 -8.49 8.26 -3.91
CA PRO A 83 -9.78 8.89 -3.63
C PRO A 83 -9.78 10.33 -4.12
N PRO A 84 -10.94 10.92 -4.41
CA PRO A 84 -11.06 12.34 -4.72
C PRO A 84 -10.56 13.20 -3.54
N LYS A 85 -10.30 14.48 -3.80
CA LYS A 85 -10.10 15.44 -2.72
C LYS A 85 -11.47 15.78 -2.11
N VAL A 86 -11.52 15.86 -0.80
CA VAL A 86 -12.67 16.28 -0.01
C VAL A 86 -12.37 17.65 0.59
N GLU A 87 -13.02 18.69 0.08
CA GLU A 87 -12.82 20.07 0.52
C GLU A 87 -13.81 20.49 1.61
N GLU A 88 -14.86 19.69 1.80
CA GLU A 88 -15.85 19.90 2.86
C GLU A 88 -15.22 19.62 4.25
N VAL A 89 -15.40 20.57 5.15
CA VAL A 89 -14.95 20.43 6.55
C VAL A 89 -15.99 19.67 7.35
N HIS A 90 -15.61 18.52 7.88
CA HIS A 90 -16.48 17.70 8.72
C HIS A 90 -16.26 18.01 10.22
N ASP A 91 -17.31 17.91 11.01
CA ASP A 91 -17.20 18.07 12.46
C ASP A 91 -16.42 16.92 13.08
N VAL A 92 -16.75 15.69 12.71
CA VAL A 92 -16.11 14.47 13.21
C VAL A 92 -15.75 13.56 12.05
N VAL A 93 -14.53 13.02 12.10
CA VAL A 93 -14.10 11.92 11.20
C VAL A 93 -13.49 10.78 11.99
N TYR A 94 -13.60 9.59 11.45
CA TYR A 94 -13.06 8.35 12.00
C TYR A 94 -11.92 7.87 11.13
N LEU A 95 -10.79 7.56 11.75
CA LEU A 95 -9.61 7.01 11.11
C LEU A 95 -9.34 5.60 11.63
N ASP A 96 -9.23 4.65 10.70
CA ASP A 96 -8.94 3.25 11.03
C ASP A 96 -8.07 2.59 9.97
N GLY A 97 -7.31 1.57 10.35
CA GLY A 97 -6.45 0.78 9.48
C GLY A 97 -6.92 -0.67 9.39
N ILE A 98 -7.31 -1.10 8.18
CA ILE A 98 -7.77 -2.47 7.93
C ILE A 98 -6.67 -3.28 7.29
N TYR A 99 -6.22 -4.34 7.97
CA TYR A 99 -5.27 -5.31 7.43
C TYR A 99 -6.02 -6.40 6.65
N LEU A 100 -5.94 -6.36 5.32
CA LEU A 100 -6.51 -7.38 4.44
C LEU A 100 -5.61 -8.61 4.34
N ALA A 101 -4.29 -8.42 4.49
CA ALA A 101 -3.29 -9.47 4.57
C ALA A 101 -2.08 -8.95 5.36
N ARG A 102 -1.11 -9.82 5.66
CA ARG A 102 0.11 -9.44 6.39
C ARG A 102 0.85 -8.23 5.80
N ASN A 103 0.81 -8.08 4.49
CA ASN A 103 1.58 -7.08 3.75
C ASN A 103 0.70 -5.98 3.14
N LEU A 104 -0.60 -5.99 3.43
CA LEU A 104 -1.57 -5.07 2.84
C LEU A 104 -2.45 -4.46 3.92
N CYS A 105 -2.31 -3.18 4.10
CA CYS A 105 -3.15 -2.36 4.96
C CYS A 105 -3.87 -1.29 4.13
N VAL A 106 -5.13 -1.08 4.39
CA VAL A 106 -5.92 0.01 3.84
C VAL A 106 -6.28 0.95 4.97
N LEU A 107 -5.74 2.16 4.93
CA LEU A 107 -6.14 3.24 5.82
C LEU A 107 -7.42 3.86 5.29
N ILE A 108 -8.39 4.09 6.16
CA ILE A 108 -9.70 4.62 5.81
C ILE A 108 -9.99 5.85 6.66
N CYS A 109 -10.57 6.85 6.02
CA CYS A 109 -11.22 7.98 6.69
C CYS A 109 -12.69 7.97 6.32
N CYS A 110 -13.57 8.00 7.30
CA CYS A 110 -15.01 8.10 7.10
C CYS A 110 -15.64 9.11 8.07
N ASN A 111 -16.84 9.55 7.74
CA ASN A 111 -17.75 10.20 8.67
C ASN A 111 -18.85 9.20 9.08
N ASP A 112 -19.93 9.65 9.70
CA ASP A 112 -21.04 8.79 10.16
C ASP A 112 -21.82 8.12 9.02
N THR A 113 -21.67 8.59 7.78
CA THR A 113 -22.53 8.17 6.66
C THR A 113 -21.77 7.49 5.53
N HIS A 114 -20.52 7.85 5.27
CA HIS A 114 -19.77 7.31 4.13
C HIS A 114 -18.24 7.43 4.28
N VAL A 115 -17.53 6.74 3.41
CA VAL A 115 -16.07 6.80 3.31
C VAL A 115 -15.66 8.06 2.56
N LEU A 116 -14.85 8.91 3.20
CA LEU A 116 -14.30 10.14 2.64
C LEU A 116 -13.04 9.87 1.82
N GLY A 117 -12.25 8.87 2.24
CA GLY A 117 -11.03 8.53 1.53
C GLY A 117 -10.38 7.26 2.04
N TRP A 118 -9.40 6.78 1.25
CA TRP A 118 -8.60 5.61 1.59
C TRP A 118 -7.16 5.78 1.09
N TYR A 119 -6.24 5.03 1.70
CA TYR A 119 -4.87 4.94 1.24
C TYR A 119 -4.32 3.52 1.43
N VAL A 120 -3.80 2.93 0.36
CA VAL A 120 -3.27 1.57 0.38
C VAL A 120 -1.78 1.59 0.69
N CYS A 121 -1.37 0.86 1.71
CA CYS A 121 0.02 0.76 2.16
C CYS A 121 0.34 -0.63 2.68
N ARG A 122 1.59 -0.87 3.03
CA ARG A 122 2.01 -2.14 3.60
C ARG A 122 1.62 -2.26 5.07
N TYR A 123 1.77 -1.20 5.82
CA TYR A 123 1.47 -1.09 7.26
C TYR A 123 1.24 0.37 7.62
N GLU A 124 0.61 0.60 8.75
CA GLU A 124 0.36 1.93 9.28
C GLU A 124 1.66 2.62 9.66
N HIS A 125 1.89 3.79 9.11
CA HIS A 125 2.99 4.67 9.47
C HIS A 125 2.64 6.13 9.18
N ALA A 126 3.35 7.06 9.82
CA ALA A 126 3.04 8.49 9.75
C ALA A 126 2.90 9.04 8.32
N ARG A 127 3.77 8.62 7.38
CA ARG A 127 3.69 9.09 5.99
C ARG A 127 2.44 8.58 5.26
N ALA A 128 2.03 7.34 5.51
CA ALA A 128 0.82 6.79 4.91
C ALA A 128 -0.43 7.54 5.39
N TRP A 129 -0.52 7.81 6.70
CA TRP A 129 -1.56 8.65 7.28
C TRP A 129 -1.56 10.07 6.70
N GLN A 130 -0.39 10.70 6.53
CA GLN A 130 -0.30 12.02 5.89
C GLN A 130 -0.86 11.98 4.46
N CYS A 131 -0.50 10.97 3.65
CA CYS A 131 -0.99 10.85 2.27
C CYS A 131 -2.52 10.73 2.19
N LEU A 132 -3.16 10.05 3.14
CA LEU A 132 -4.62 10.02 3.25
C LEU A 132 -5.18 11.39 3.65
N MET A 133 -4.65 11.97 4.73
CA MET A 133 -5.15 13.20 5.33
C MET A 133 -4.96 14.43 4.43
N GLU A 134 -3.87 14.48 3.65
CA GLU A 134 -3.58 15.58 2.68
C GLU A 134 -4.66 15.69 1.57
N ARG A 135 -5.57 14.73 1.48
CA ARG A 135 -6.68 14.72 0.50
C ARG A 135 -8.04 15.11 1.08
N ILE A 136 -8.11 15.37 2.37
CA ILE A 136 -9.35 15.63 3.10
C ILE A 136 -9.13 16.91 3.90
N ALA A 137 -10.12 17.82 3.88
CA ALA A 137 -10.06 19.04 4.66
C ALA A 137 -9.94 18.72 6.17
N GLU A 138 -9.23 19.57 6.90
CA GLU A 138 -9.01 19.38 8.33
C GLU A 138 -10.34 19.38 9.12
N PRO A 139 -10.69 18.26 9.80
CA PRO A 139 -11.93 18.17 10.58
C PRO A 139 -11.75 18.84 11.97
N LYS A 140 -12.85 19.08 12.68
CA LYS A 140 -12.78 19.58 14.06
C LYS A 140 -12.30 18.49 15.02
N VAL A 141 -12.83 17.26 14.88
CA VAL A 141 -12.52 16.13 15.76
C VAL A 141 -12.14 14.91 14.92
N VAL A 142 -11.09 14.22 15.36
CA VAL A 142 -10.66 12.95 14.81
C VAL A 142 -10.81 11.86 15.85
N VAL A 143 -11.52 10.79 15.53
CA VAL A 143 -11.62 9.59 16.35
C VAL A 143 -10.81 8.47 15.77
N SER A 144 -9.93 7.82 16.55
CA SER A 144 -9.13 6.68 16.10
C SER A 144 -8.73 5.74 17.24
N ASP A 145 -8.20 4.59 16.88
CA ASP A 145 -7.60 3.64 17.83
C ASP A 145 -6.27 4.13 18.43
N GLY A 146 -5.70 5.23 17.91
CA GLY A 146 -4.40 5.78 18.30
C GLY A 146 -3.23 5.00 17.72
N ALA A 147 -3.39 4.41 16.53
CA ALA A 147 -2.37 3.65 15.81
C ALA A 147 -1.02 4.35 15.72
N ASN A 148 0.04 3.55 15.62
CA ASN A 148 1.40 4.06 15.52
C ASN A 148 1.58 4.98 14.29
N GLY A 149 2.18 6.16 14.53
CA GLY A 149 2.43 7.15 13.49
C GLY A 149 1.28 8.13 13.24
N LEU A 150 0.04 7.82 13.62
CA LEU A 150 -1.10 8.72 13.46
C LEU A 150 -0.94 10.03 14.25
N PRO A 151 -0.54 10.06 15.52
CA PRO A 151 -0.34 11.32 16.25
C PRO A 151 0.70 12.24 15.61
N LYS A 152 1.72 11.67 14.97
CA LYS A 152 2.72 12.43 14.20
C LYS A 152 2.13 13.01 12.90
N ALA A 153 1.26 12.26 12.24
CA ALA A 153 0.58 12.71 11.03
C ALA A 153 -0.42 13.83 11.35
N LEU A 154 -1.23 13.68 12.41
CA LEU A 154 -2.19 14.67 12.89
C LEU A 154 -1.51 16.01 13.16
N ARG A 155 -0.46 16.04 13.98
CA ARG A 155 0.26 17.30 14.27
C ARG A 155 0.81 17.99 13.02
N LYS A 156 1.08 17.26 11.95
CA LYS A 156 1.64 17.83 10.72
C LYS A 156 0.58 18.30 9.73
N VAL A 157 -0.51 17.54 9.57
CA VAL A 157 -1.50 17.78 8.50
C VAL A 157 -2.76 18.44 9.04
N TRP A 158 -3.20 18.07 10.25
CA TRP A 158 -4.40 18.59 10.91
C TRP A 158 -4.07 19.10 12.33
N PRO A 159 -3.24 20.16 12.45
CA PRO A 159 -2.74 20.63 13.73
C PRO A 159 -3.82 21.20 14.67
N HIS A 160 -4.97 21.63 14.13
CA HIS A 160 -6.07 22.22 14.90
C HIS A 160 -7.16 21.21 15.27
N SER A 161 -7.09 19.99 14.73
CA SER A 161 -8.06 18.94 15.06
C SER A 161 -7.85 18.39 16.46
N SER A 162 -8.95 18.25 17.22
CA SER A 162 -8.93 17.52 18.49
C SER A 162 -8.90 16.02 18.22
N HIS A 163 -8.04 15.26 18.92
CA HIS A 163 -7.93 13.82 18.77
C HIS A 163 -8.51 13.08 19.95
N GLN A 164 -9.50 12.24 19.70
CA GLN A 164 -10.13 11.36 20.68
C GLN A 164 -9.79 9.89 20.38
N ARG A 165 -9.42 9.15 21.41
CA ARG A 165 -9.29 7.69 21.30
C ARG A 165 -10.67 7.04 21.17
N CYS A 166 -10.81 6.12 20.23
CA CYS A 166 -12.04 5.36 20.02
C CYS A 166 -12.38 4.53 21.26
N LEU A 167 -13.54 4.78 21.85
CA LEU A 167 -14.00 4.10 23.06
C LEU A 167 -14.16 2.59 22.86
N PHE A 168 -14.61 2.18 21.69
CA PHE A 168 -14.71 0.75 21.35
C PHE A 168 -13.34 0.05 21.39
N HIS A 169 -12.30 0.68 20.84
CA HIS A 169 -10.94 0.10 20.88
C HIS A 169 -10.37 0.10 22.31
N ILE A 170 -10.65 1.14 23.12
CA ILE A 170 -10.29 1.15 24.53
C ILE A 170 -10.98 0.02 25.26
N PHE A 171 -12.28 -0.16 25.08
CA PHE A 171 -13.05 -1.26 25.65
C PHE A 171 -12.47 -2.63 25.26
N CYS A 172 -12.17 -2.83 23.98
CA CYS A 172 -11.54 -4.06 23.50
C CYS A 172 -10.16 -4.31 24.14
N GLN A 173 -9.36 -3.26 24.37
CA GLN A 173 -8.08 -3.36 25.09
C GLN A 173 -8.30 -3.75 26.55
N VAL A 174 -9.21 -3.11 27.26
CA VAL A 174 -9.53 -3.45 28.66
C VAL A 174 -9.97 -4.91 28.76
N ARG A 175 -10.87 -5.37 27.88
CA ARG A 175 -11.31 -6.79 27.83
C ARG A 175 -10.17 -7.79 27.63
N ARG A 176 -9.14 -7.44 26.87
CA ARG A 176 -7.96 -8.32 26.71
C ARG A 176 -7.20 -8.55 28.01
N TYR A 177 -7.17 -7.52 28.90
CA TYR A 177 -6.48 -7.62 30.19
C TYR A 177 -7.35 -8.20 31.30
N THR A 178 -8.67 -8.01 31.24
CA THR A 178 -9.60 -8.45 32.29
C THR A 178 -10.16 -9.85 32.07
N THR A 179 -9.98 -10.43 30.89
CA THR A 179 -10.57 -11.69 30.46
C THR A 179 -12.11 -11.71 30.44
N SER A 180 -12.72 -12.62 29.64
CA SER A 180 -14.17 -12.81 29.60
C SER A 180 -14.72 -13.59 30.81
N ARG A 181 -13.85 -14.11 31.66
CA ARG A 181 -14.21 -14.86 32.89
C ARG A 181 -13.30 -14.47 34.06
N PRO A 182 -13.47 -13.26 34.60
CA PRO A 182 -12.62 -12.76 35.68
C PRO A 182 -12.77 -13.59 36.95
N LYS A 183 -11.64 -14.01 37.52
CA LYS A 183 -11.60 -14.79 38.78
C LYS A 183 -11.45 -13.90 40.02
N THR A 184 -10.86 -12.70 39.87
CA THR A 184 -10.65 -11.76 40.96
C THR A 184 -11.84 -10.81 41.13
N LEU A 185 -12.06 -10.27 42.34
CA LEU A 185 -13.09 -9.27 42.62
C LEU A 185 -12.92 -8.04 41.71
N ALA A 186 -11.72 -7.45 41.69
CA ALA A 186 -11.44 -6.30 40.82
C ALA A 186 -11.72 -6.59 39.33
N GLY A 187 -11.42 -7.79 38.85
CA GLY A 187 -11.74 -8.20 37.47
C GLY A 187 -13.25 -8.32 37.23
N LYS A 188 -14.03 -8.78 38.22
CA LYS A 188 -15.50 -8.84 38.14
C LYS A 188 -16.11 -7.44 38.12
N ASP A 189 -15.62 -6.54 38.97
CA ASP A 189 -16.08 -5.15 39.02
C ASP A 189 -15.82 -4.43 37.70
N LEU A 190 -14.64 -4.60 37.11
CA LEU A 190 -14.31 -4.03 35.77
C LEU A 190 -15.09 -4.67 34.62
N TYR A 191 -15.59 -5.90 34.79
CA TYR A 191 -16.39 -6.57 33.76
C TYR A 191 -17.86 -6.11 33.79
N CYS A 192 -18.33 -5.58 34.90
CA CYS A 192 -19.70 -5.09 35.10
C CYS A 192 -19.86 -3.60 34.72
N LEU A 193 -18.77 -2.91 34.36
CA LEU A 193 -18.77 -1.54 33.83
C LEU A 193 -19.06 -1.52 32.33
#